data_5a2b1bca7f2522f9d4b181a3ec759470
#
_entry.id   5a2b1bca7f2522f9d4b181a3ec759470
#
_cell.length_a   1.000
_cell.length_b   1.000
_cell.length_c   1.000
_cell.angle_alpha   90.00
_cell.angle_beta   90.00
_cell.angle_gamma   90.00
#
_symmetry.space_group_name_H-M   'P 1'
#
loop_
_entity.id
_entity.type
_entity.pdbx_description
1 polymer ?
#
loop_
_entity_poly.entity_id
_entity_poly.type
_entity_poly.pdbx_seq_one_letter_code
_entity_poly.pdbx_strand_id
1 'polypeptide(L)'
;MQSWNLREIETPGGTRSPVVLRSDESARAVLIVLEPGQALGEHQMKERALVSVVDGSVRVESGGETIEGGEGSFFSFDADERRSISTDGGARILLVFAPWPGEGHYRGDAKVD
;
A
#
# COMPACT_ATOMS: atom_id res chain seq x y z
N MET A 1 18.11 -6.43 14.46
CA MET A 1 16.65 -6.63 14.32
C MET A 1 15.94 -5.31 14.47
N GLN A 2 14.91 -5.11 13.66
CA GLN A 2 14.04 -3.93 13.75
C GLN A 2 12.62 -4.40 14.06
N SER A 3 11.88 -3.59 14.80
CA SER A 3 10.49 -3.93 15.08
C SER A 3 9.65 -2.67 15.16
N TRP A 4 8.39 -2.80 14.85
CA TRP A 4 7.44 -1.70 14.89
C TRP A 4 6.11 -2.18 15.43
N ASN A 5 5.42 -1.30 16.15
CA ASN A 5 4.00 -1.51 16.44
C ASN A 5 3.22 -0.70 15.43
N LEU A 6 2.61 -1.40 14.47
CA LEU A 6 1.97 -0.77 13.33
C LEU A 6 0.78 0.12 13.73
N ARG A 7 0.20 -0.11 14.89
CA ARG A 7 -0.91 0.70 15.37
C ARG A 7 -0.46 2.00 16.00
N GLU A 8 0.79 2.06 16.43
CA GLU A 8 1.31 3.20 17.19
C GLU A 8 2.22 4.12 16.40
N ILE A 9 2.55 3.76 15.16
CA ILE A 9 3.41 4.59 14.32
C ILE A 9 2.70 5.90 14.02
N GLU A 10 3.38 7.01 14.28
CA GLU A 10 2.85 8.33 13.96
C GLU A 10 2.97 8.58 12.46
N THR A 11 1.92 9.15 11.90
CA THR A 11 1.89 9.50 10.49
C THR A 11 1.55 10.98 10.36
N PRO A 12 1.97 11.63 9.25
CA PRO A 12 1.57 13.01 9.01
C PRO A 12 0.05 13.11 8.95
N GLY A 13 -0.53 13.96 9.76
CA GLY A 13 -1.97 14.12 9.81
C GLY A 13 -2.51 14.73 8.53
N GLY A 14 -3.67 14.26 8.10
CA GLY A 14 -4.37 14.82 6.93
C GLY A 14 -3.73 14.50 5.60
N THR A 15 -2.78 13.59 5.54
CA THR A 15 -2.12 13.23 4.28
C THR A 15 -2.12 11.73 4.09
N ARG A 16 -1.89 11.32 2.84
CA ARG A 16 -1.74 9.91 2.49
C ARG A 16 -0.28 9.54 2.31
N SER A 17 0.63 10.39 2.79
CA SER A 17 2.05 10.18 2.64
C SER A 17 2.48 8.91 3.36
N PRO A 18 3.19 8.02 2.68
CA PRO A 18 3.62 6.79 3.32
C PRO A 18 4.74 7.04 4.33
N VAL A 19 4.71 6.29 5.40
CA VAL A 19 5.83 6.21 6.33
C VAL A 19 6.63 4.98 5.94
N VAL A 20 7.83 5.20 5.44
CA VAL A 20 8.68 4.11 4.98
C VAL A 20 9.32 3.45 6.19
N LEU A 21 8.99 2.17 6.41
CA LEU A 21 9.54 1.42 7.52
C LEU A 21 10.89 0.81 7.15
N ARG A 22 10.94 0.23 5.98
CA ARG A 22 12.16 -0.36 5.47
C ARG A 22 12.10 -0.34 3.95
N SER A 23 13.25 -0.10 3.32
CA SER A 23 13.34 -0.14 1.87
C SER A 23 14.72 -0.62 1.47
N ASP A 24 14.77 -1.73 0.75
CA ASP A 24 15.99 -2.25 0.15
C ASP A 24 15.60 -2.99 -1.13
N GLU A 25 16.58 -3.59 -1.81
CA GLU A 25 16.31 -4.23 -3.09
C GLU A 25 15.46 -5.51 -2.99
N SER A 26 15.23 -6.01 -1.79
CA SER A 26 14.38 -7.17 -1.59
C SER A 26 12.93 -6.77 -1.44
N ALA A 27 12.67 -5.67 -0.74
CA ALA A 27 11.32 -5.25 -0.48
C ALA A 27 11.27 -3.81 0.03
N ARG A 28 10.09 -3.21 -0.10
CA ARG A 28 9.80 -1.91 0.50
C ARG A 28 8.52 -2.06 1.31
N ALA A 29 8.60 -1.73 2.58
CA ALA A 29 7.45 -1.77 3.50
C ALA A 29 7.09 -0.36 3.92
N VAL A 30 5.83 0.02 3.71
CA VAL A 30 5.35 1.35 4.06
C VAL A 30 4.02 1.24 4.80
N LEU A 31 3.81 2.19 5.70
CA LEU A 31 2.54 2.33 6.40
C LEU A 31 1.83 3.56 5.87
N ILE A 32 0.56 3.42 5.54
CA ILE A 32 -0.27 4.54 5.08
C ILE A 32 -1.51 4.60 5.95
N VAL A 33 -1.86 5.81 6.37
CA VAL A 33 -3.12 6.07 7.05
C VAL A 33 -4.03 6.81 6.09
N LEU A 34 -5.18 6.24 5.83
CA LEU A 34 -6.22 6.88 5.03
C LEU A 34 -7.25 7.49 5.99
N GLU A 35 -7.49 8.78 5.84
CA GLU A 35 -8.54 9.45 6.58
C GLU A 35 -9.90 9.05 6.01
N PRO A 36 -11.00 9.25 6.76
CA PRO A 36 -12.32 8.92 6.26
C PRO A 36 -12.57 9.54 4.89
N GLY A 37 -13.04 8.72 3.95
CA GLY A 37 -13.35 9.15 2.60
C GLY A 37 -12.18 9.23 1.64
N GLN A 38 -10.98 8.97 2.09
CA GLN A 38 -9.80 8.98 1.22
C GLN A 38 -9.63 7.67 0.45
N ALA A 39 -8.83 7.75 -0.59
CA ALA A 39 -8.52 6.58 -1.42
C ALA A 39 -7.10 6.69 -1.97
N LEU A 40 -6.51 5.54 -2.17
CA LEU A 40 -5.40 5.38 -3.10
C LEU A 40 -6.06 5.05 -4.42
N GLY A 41 -6.00 5.96 -5.40
CA GLY A 41 -6.70 5.79 -6.66
C GLY A 41 -6.27 4.55 -7.40
N GLU A 42 -6.73 4.42 -8.64
CA GLU A 42 -6.37 3.26 -9.43
C GLU A 42 -4.87 3.25 -9.70
N HIS A 43 -4.20 2.24 -9.21
CA HIS A 43 -2.75 2.09 -9.31
C HIS A 43 -2.38 0.84 -10.09
N GLN A 44 -1.27 0.93 -10.79
CA GLN A 44 -0.64 -0.21 -11.43
C GLN A 44 0.85 -0.15 -11.10
N MET A 45 1.29 -1.06 -10.26
CA MET A 45 2.66 -1.09 -9.78
C MET A 45 3.44 -2.18 -10.47
N LYS A 46 4.74 -1.94 -10.64
CA LYS A 46 5.64 -2.95 -11.23
C LYS A 46 5.99 -4.06 -10.25
N GLU A 47 5.74 -3.84 -8.98
CA GLU A 47 6.02 -4.78 -7.92
C GLU A 47 4.78 -5.60 -7.59
N ARG A 48 4.98 -6.80 -7.07
CA ARG A 48 3.93 -7.49 -6.35
C ARG A 48 3.65 -6.70 -5.08
N ALA A 49 2.40 -6.54 -4.73
CA ALA A 49 2.03 -5.79 -3.54
C ALA A 49 1.24 -6.66 -2.59
N LEU A 50 1.61 -6.59 -1.32
CA LEU A 50 0.91 -7.26 -0.23
C LEU A 50 0.35 -6.17 0.67
N VAL A 51 -0.93 -6.24 0.98
CA VAL A 51 -1.61 -5.21 1.75
C VAL A 51 -2.29 -5.84 2.95
N SER A 52 -1.97 -5.34 4.14
CA SER A 52 -2.61 -5.77 5.38
C SER A 52 -3.39 -4.61 5.97
N VAL A 53 -4.61 -4.85 6.37
CA VAL A 53 -5.41 -3.86 7.08
C VAL A 53 -5.09 -3.98 8.57
N VAL A 54 -4.41 -2.97 9.10
CA VAL A 54 -4.01 -2.94 10.51
C VAL A 54 -5.14 -2.47 11.40
N ASP A 55 -5.89 -1.47 10.91
CA ASP A 55 -6.98 -0.87 11.64
C ASP A 55 -7.97 -0.27 10.66
N GLY A 56 -9.25 -0.21 11.03
CA GLY A 56 -10.29 0.31 10.15
C GLY A 56 -10.73 -0.68 9.10
N SER A 57 -11.23 -0.18 7.98
CA SER A 57 -11.72 -1.03 6.90
C SER A 57 -11.49 -0.36 5.55
N VAL A 58 -11.35 -1.19 4.52
CA VAL A 58 -11.12 -0.74 3.16
C VAL A 58 -12.04 -1.45 2.19
N ARG A 59 -12.23 -0.82 1.05
CA ARG A 59 -12.85 -1.43 -0.13
C ARG A 59 -11.78 -1.49 -1.20
N VAL A 60 -11.54 -2.70 -1.69
CA VAL A 60 -10.52 -2.95 -2.72
C VAL A 60 -11.21 -3.35 -4.01
N GLU A 61 -10.86 -2.69 -5.10
CA GLU A 61 -11.38 -3.00 -6.42
C GLU A 61 -10.23 -3.39 -7.34
N SER A 62 -10.38 -4.52 -8.02
CA SER A 62 -9.40 -4.99 -8.98
C SER A 62 -10.08 -5.97 -9.94
N GLY A 63 -9.84 -5.80 -11.25
CA GLY A 63 -10.36 -6.73 -12.25
C GLY A 63 -11.86 -6.85 -12.29
N GLY A 64 -12.61 -5.80 -11.96
CA GLY A 64 -14.06 -5.83 -11.93
C GLY A 64 -14.64 -6.44 -10.65
N GLU A 65 -13.78 -6.85 -9.74
CA GLU A 65 -14.17 -7.43 -8.45
C GLU A 65 -14.00 -6.39 -7.35
N THR A 66 -14.92 -6.41 -6.38
CA THR A 66 -14.86 -5.53 -5.22
C THR A 66 -14.89 -6.37 -3.96
N ILE A 67 -13.93 -6.16 -3.08
CA ILE A 67 -13.86 -6.87 -1.80
C ILE A 67 -13.73 -5.85 -0.69
N GLU A 68 -14.53 -6.01 0.36
CA GLU A 68 -14.39 -5.18 1.56
C GLU A 68 -13.64 -5.99 2.60
N GLY A 69 -12.73 -5.33 3.30
CA GLY A 69 -11.95 -5.99 4.33
C GLY A 69 -11.72 -5.07 5.52
N GLY A 70 -11.94 -5.61 6.70
CA GLY A 70 -11.66 -4.93 7.95
C GLY A 70 -10.31 -5.31 8.50
N GLU A 71 -10.13 -5.00 9.77
CA GLU A 71 -8.92 -5.28 10.51
C GLU A 71 -8.54 -6.76 10.39
N GLY A 72 -7.29 -7.02 10.04
CA GLY A 72 -6.80 -8.37 9.84
C GLY A 72 -6.91 -8.89 8.41
N SER A 73 -7.56 -8.15 7.53
CA SER A 73 -7.65 -8.55 6.13
C SER A 73 -6.32 -8.42 5.42
N PHE A 74 -6.09 -9.31 4.47
CA PHE A 74 -4.84 -9.34 3.72
C PHE A 74 -5.15 -9.52 2.24
N PHE A 75 -4.50 -8.72 1.41
CA PHE A 75 -4.68 -8.74 -0.05
C PHE A 75 -3.34 -8.93 -0.72
N SER A 76 -3.31 -9.67 -1.80
CA SER A 76 -2.12 -9.86 -2.61
C SER A 76 -2.44 -9.48 -4.04
N PHE A 77 -1.59 -8.62 -4.63
CA PHE A 77 -1.73 -8.17 -6.00
C PHE A 77 -0.50 -8.56 -6.79
N ASP A 78 -0.69 -9.08 -7.97
CA ASP A 78 0.42 -9.40 -8.86
C ASP A 78 1.02 -8.11 -9.44
N ALA A 79 2.24 -8.24 -9.95
CA ALA A 79 2.86 -7.13 -10.67
C ALA A 79 1.95 -6.71 -11.81
N ASP A 80 1.84 -5.40 -12.01
CA ASP A 80 1.04 -4.76 -13.05
C ASP A 80 -0.47 -4.94 -12.90
N GLU A 81 -0.95 -5.53 -11.82
CA GLU A 81 -2.38 -5.62 -11.56
C GLU A 81 -2.93 -4.25 -11.14
N ARG A 82 -3.97 -3.78 -11.83
CA ARG A 82 -4.61 -2.51 -11.49
C ARG A 82 -5.51 -2.70 -10.30
N ARG A 83 -5.44 -1.75 -9.37
CA ARG A 83 -6.26 -1.79 -8.17
C ARG A 83 -6.50 -0.41 -7.61
N SER A 84 -7.57 -0.29 -6.83
CA SER A 84 -7.82 0.90 -6.02
C SER A 84 -8.20 0.45 -4.61
N ILE A 85 -7.86 1.26 -3.64
CA ILE A 85 -8.16 1.00 -2.24
C ILE A 85 -8.79 2.27 -1.68
N SER A 86 -9.98 2.14 -1.11
CA SER A 86 -10.70 3.27 -0.54
C SER A 86 -11.20 2.93 0.85
N THR A 87 -11.54 3.96 1.63
CA THR A 87 -12.11 3.77 2.95
C THR A 87 -13.21 4.79 3.20
N ASP A 88 -14.25 4.38 3.88
CA ASP A 88 -15.31 5.30 4.28
C ASP A 88 -15.01 5.90 5.65
N GLY A 89 -14.59 5.07 6.60
CA GLY A 89 -14.38 5.48 7.98
C GLY A 89 -12.93 5.66 8.41
N GLY A 90 -12.01 5.47 7.49
CA GLY A 90 -10.59 5.53 7.80
C GLY A 90 -9.97 4.16 7.90
N ALA A 91 -8.69 4.07 7.60
CA ALA A 91 -7.95 2.82 7.68
C ALA A 91 -6.47 3.06 7.83
N ARG A 92 -5.81 2.14 8.51
CA ARG A 92 -4.36 2.08 8.63
C ARG A 92 -3.93 0.81 7.93
N ILE A 93 -3.09 0.93 6.91
CA ILE A 93 -2.69 -0.20 6.10
C ILE A 93 -1.18 -0.31 5.98
N LEU A 94 -0.71 -1.54 5.93
CA LEU A 94 0.70 -1.84 5.67
C LEU A 94 0.80 -2.37 4.25
N LEU A 95 1.68 -1.77 3.46
CA LEU A 95 1.95 -2.23 2.10
C LEU A 95 3.38 -2.72 2.01
N VAL A 96 3.56 -3.88 1.37
CA VAL A 96 4.89 -4.43 1.11
C VAL A 96 5.00 -4.67 -0.39
N PHE A 97 6.01 -4.08 -1.01
CA PHE A 97 6.32 -4.26 -2.43
C PHE A 97 7.57 -5.11 -2.56
N ALA A 98 7.52 -6.16 -3.36
CA ALA A 98 8.65 -7.07 -3.50
C ALA A 98 8.71 -7.64 -4.93
N PRO A 99 9.88 -7.61 -5.57
CA PRO A 99 11.12 -6.92 -5.13
C PRO A 99 10.96 -5.41 -5.27
N TRP A 100 11.88 -4.64 -4.70
CA TRP A 100 11.81 -3.19 -4.81
C TRP A 100 13.12 -2.65 -5.36
N PRO A 101 13.10 -1.87 -6.45
CA PRO A 101 11.92 -1.75 -7.32
C PRO A 101 11.72 -3.03 -8.13
N GLY A 102 10.50 -3.23 -8.61
CA GLY A 102 10.20 -4.33 -9.50
C GLY A 102 10.82 -4.14 -10.87
N GLU A 103 10.92 -5.20 -11.61
CA GLU A 103 11.48 -5.16 -12.95
C GLU A 103 10.72 -4.14 -13.80
N GLY A 104 11.46 -3.21 -14.37
CA GLY A 104 10.89 -2.18 -15.21
C GLY A 104 10.37 -0.95 -14.47
N HIS A 105 10.39 -0.97 -13.15
CA HIS A 105 9.84 0.12 -12.36
C HIS A 105 10.51 1.46 -12.68
N TYR A 106 11.84 1.48 -12.71
CA TYR A 106 12.60 2.70 -12.94
C TYR A 106 12.96 2.95 -14.40
N ARG A 107 12.38 2.16 -15.31
CA ARG A 107 12.73 2.33 -16.71
C ARG A 107 12.42 3.73 -17.20
N GLY A 108 11.27 4.25 -16.80
CA GLY A 108 10.91 5.62 -17.14
C GLY A 108 11.78 6.63 -16.44
N ASP A 109 12.05 6.40 -15.17
CA ASP A 109 12.89 7.30 -14.37
C ASP A 109 14.32 7.32 -14.89
N ALA A 110 14.83 6.20 -15.29
CA ALA A 110 16.17 6.09 -15.87
C ALA A 110 16.27 6.93 -17.15
N LYS A 111 15.19 7.05 -17.87
CA LYS A 111 15.18 7.87 -19.10
C LYS A 111 15.14 9.34 -18.80
N VAL A 112 14.66 9.71 -17.64
CA VAL A 112 14.56 11.09 -17.22
C VAL A 112 15.92 11.60 -16.74
N ASP A 113 16.74 10.70 -16.31
CA ASP A 113 18.08 11.00 -15.86
C ASP A 113 18.94 11.51 -17.01
#